data_54e20c0db98664035262e49a6622822f
#
_entry.id   54e20c0db98664035262e49a6622822f
#
_cell.length_a   1.000
_cell.length_b   1.000
_cell.length_c   1.000
_cell.angle_alpha   90.00
_cell.angle_beta   90.00
_cell.angle_gamma   90.00
#
_symmetry.space_group_name_H-M   'P 1'
#
loop_
_entity.id
_entity.type
_entity.pdbx_description
1 polymer ?
#
loop_
_entity_poly.entity_id
_entity_poly.type
_entity_poly.pdbx_seq_one_letter_code
_entity_poly.pdbx_strand_id
1 'polypeptide(L)'
;MYMSFLGEVKTSPVFPVILVRLCCLSFFLFDLFYHTYRIGRMYLLSYLYLVAKEFNKICEQKSCHKVGIVGEIFLKFNPFAQKDITSWLINQQIEVIPPLMTDFFMQGFVNLKVRQNEHLQRKNTPDFVIDWLYKKVQKQINKVNEIGKSFDYFAPFESIYEKAEKAKQVITLSTQFGEGWLISGEILSFASQDVNHVISLQPFGCIANHIVQKGVEKRIKSLYPQMNILSLDFDSSVSDVNITNRLLLFIDNISN
;
A
#
# COMPACT_ATOMS: atom_id res chain seq x y z
N MET A 1 -15.98 -15.82 -17.19
CA MET A 1 -14.75 -15.01 -17.30
C MET A 1 -13.91 -14.95 -16.02
N TYR A 2 -14.49 -15.17 -14.84
CA TYR A 2 -13.75 -15.21 -13.54
C TYR A 2 -13.09 -16.58 -13.23
N MET A 3 -13.54 -17.65 -13.85
CA MET A 3 -13.00 -19.01 -13.57
C MET A 3 -11.74 -19.39 -14.36
N SER A 4 -11.44 -18.71 -15.47
CA SER A 4 -10.19 -18.96 -16.22
C SER A 4 -8.95 -18.34 -15.54
N PHE A 5 -9.15 -17.36 -14.67
CA PHE A 5 -8.07 -16.72 -13.91
C PHE A 5 -7.49 -17.63 -12.81
N LEU A 6 -8.28 -18.56 -12.27
CA LEU A 6 -7.84 -19.48 -11.21
C LEU A 6 -6.94 -20.61 -11.72
N GLY A 7 -6.92 -20.87 -13.03
CA GLY A 7 -6.09 -21.93 -13.62
C GLY A 7 -4.60 -21.58 -13.71
N GLU A 8 -4.25 -20.31 -13.83
CA GLU A 8 -2.87 -19.84 -13.93
C GLU A 8 -2.22 -19.50 -12.56
N VAL A 9 -3.03 -19.43 -11.51
CA VAL A 9 -2.64 -19.03 -10.16
C VAL A 9 -1.81 -20.10 -9.41
N LYS A 10 -1.76 -21.33 -9.91
CA LYS A 10 -1.10 -22.46 -9.23
C LYS A 10 0.42 -22.31 -9.06
N THR A 11 1.06 -21.29 -9.60
CA THR A 11 2.53 -21.20 -9.66
C THR A 11 3.16 -20.00 -8.93
N SER A 12 2.35 -19.06 -8.37
CA SER A 12 2.90 -17.88 -7.70
C SER A 12 2.32 -17.68 -6.29
N PRO A 13 3.16 -17.66 -5.23
CA PRO A 13 2.73 -17.37 -3.86
C PRO A 13 2.26 -15.91 -3.66
N VAL A 14 2.49 -15.05 -4.65
CA VAL A 14 2.25 -13.60 -4.59
C VAL A 14 0.79 -13.25 -4.81
N PHE A 15 0.10 -13.99 -5.68
CA PHE A 15 -1.28 -13.70 -6.04
C PHE A 15 -2.26 -13.78 -4.85
N PRO A 16 -2.15 -14.76 -3.93
CA PRO A 16 -3.01 -14.81 -2.75
C PRO A 16 -2.84 -13.62 -1.82
N VAL A 17 -1.63 -13.10 -1.64
CA VAL A 17 -1.36 -11.94 -0.78
C VAL A 17 -2.07 -10.68 -1.31
N ILE A 18 -1.97 -10.45 -2.62
CA ILE A 18 -2.66 -9.33 -3.28
C ILE A 18 -4.18 -9.50 -3.17
N LEU A 19 -4.69 -10.69 -3.43
CA LEU A 19 -6.14 -10.94 -3.40
C LEU A 19 -6.71 -10.83 -1.99
N VAL A 20 -6.03 -11.33 -0.96
CA VAL A 20 -6.43 -11.16 0.45
C VAL A 20 -6.41 -9.68 0.82
N ARG A 21 -5.40 -8.91 0.42
CA ARG A 21 -5.34 -7.46 0.66
C ARG A 21 -6.48 -6.71 -0.06
N LEU A 22 -6.81 -7.08 -1.30
CA LEU A 22 -7.93 -6.50 -2.05
C LEU A 22 -9.29 -6.90 -1.46
N CYS A 23 -9.46 -8.16 -1.04
CA CYS A 23 -10.67 -8.61 -0.35
C CYS A 23 -10.86 -7.88 1.00
N CYS A 24 -9.78 -7.68 1.77
CA CYS A 24 -9.82 -6.91 3.00
C CYS A 24 -10.23 -5.44 2.75
N LEU A 25 -9.84 -4.87 1.60
CA LEU A 25 -10.20 -3.52 1.21
C LEU A 25 -11.69 -3.38 0.87
N SER A 26 -12.23 -4.30 0.06
CA SER A 26 -13.67 -4.33 -0.27
C SER A 26 -14.53 -4.53 0.98
N PHE A 27 -14.03 -5.30 1.94
CA PHE A 27 -14.65 -5.49 3.25
C PHE A 27 -14.73 -4.19 4.04
N PHE A 28 -13.67 -3.40 4.08
CA PHE A 28 -13.62 -2.14 4.81
C PHE A 28 -14.65 -1.13 4.29
N LEU A 29 -14.74 -0.99 2.97
CA LEU A 29 -15.73 -0.13 2.34
C LEU A 29 -17.16 -0.63 2.60
N PHE A 30 -17.37 -1.94 2.58
CA PHE A 30 -18.67 -2.54 2.84
C PHE A 30 -19.14 -2.35 4.29
N ASP A 31 -18.27 -2.55 5.29
CA ASP A 31 -18.61 -2.38 6.72
C ASP A 31 -18.86 -0.89 7.08
N LEU A 32 -18.18 0.04 6.39
CA LEU A 32 -18.41 1.48 6.54
C LEU A 32 -19.81 1.90 6.05
N PHE A 33 -20.28 1.31 4.96
CA PHE A 33 -21.59 1.59 4.36
C PHE A 33 -22.74 0.78 4.98
N TYR A 34 -22.48 -0.45 5.48
CA TYR A 34 -23.51 -1.37 5.98
C TYR A 34 -23.47 -1.59 7.50
N HIS A 35 -23.17 -0.57 8.26
CA HIS A 35 -23.20 -0.62 9.73
C HIS A 35 -24.55 -1.09 10.33
N THR A 36 -25.60 -1.17 9.51
CA THR A 36 -26.97 -1.54 9.92
C THR A 36 -27.23 -3.04 9.99
N TYR A 37 -26.37 -3.90 9.42
CA TYR A 37 -26.64 -5.34 9.36
C TYR A 37 -25.60 -6.16 10.14
N ARG A 38 -25.86 -6.32 11.44
CA ARG A 38 -25.02 -7.11 12.38
C ARG A 38 -24.81 -8.57 11.92
N ILE A 39 -25.79 -9.15 11.24
CA ILE A 39 -25.77 -10.53 10.73
C ILE A 39 -24.83 -10.65 9.51
N GLY A 40 -24.92 -9.74 8.54
CA GLY A 40 -24.06 -9.75 7.34
C GLY A 40 -22.58 -9.64 7.68
N ARG A 41 -22.25 -8.85 8.71
CA ARG A 41 -20.88 -8.68 9.19
C ARG A 41 -20.28 -9.97 9.77
N MET A 42 -21.09 -10.77 10.50
CA MET A 42 -20.62 -12.02 11.09
C MET A 42 -20.32 -13.07 10.00
N TYR A 43 -21.18 -13.16 8.98
CA TYR A 43 -20.95 -14.01 7.82
C TYR A 43 -19.70 -13.61 7.04
N LEU A 44 -19.47 -12.31 6.85
CA LEU A 44 -18.33 -11.80 6.11
C LEU A 44 -16.99 -12.08 6.83
N LEU A 45 -16.93 -11.90 8.15
CA LEU A 45 -15.75 -12.24 8.94
C LEU A 45 -15.45 -13.74 8.91
N SER A 46 -16.47 -14.58 9.01
CA SER A 46 -16.34 -16.03 8.88
C SER A 46 -15.89 -16.44 7.47
N TYR A 47 -16.41 -15.76 6.45
CA TYR A 47 -16.00 -15.98 5.07
C TYR A 47 -14.52 -15.63 4.83
N LEU A 48 -14.05 -14.49 5.35
CA LEU A 48 -12.64 -14.09 5.26
C LEU A 48 -11.72 -15.11 5.95
N TYR A 49 -12.13 -15.64 7.08
CA TYR A 49 -11.37 -16.67 7.76
C TYR A 49 -11.27 -17.97 6.93
N LEU A 50 -12.39 -18.39 6.30
CA LEU A 50 -12.40 -19.53 5.40
C LEU A 50 -11.51 -19.28 4.16
N VAL A 51 -11.61 -18.08 3.57
CA VAL A 51 -10.77 -17.68 2.44
C VAL A 51 -9.29 -17.75 2.80
N ALA A 52 -8.90 -17.21 3.97
CA ALA A 52 -7.52 -17.28 4.43
C ALA A 52 -6.99 -18.71 4.54
N LYS A 53 -7.81 -19.62 5.07
CA LYS A 53 -7.47 -21.06 5.16
C LYS A 53 -7.36 -21.73 3.80
N GLU A 54 -8.25 -21.42 2.85
CA GLU A 54 -8.18 -21.98 1.50
C GLU A 54 -6.93 -21.47 0.77
N PHE A 55 -6.54 -20.19 0.97
CA PHE A 55 -5.31 -19.67 0.41
C PHE A 55 -4.06 -20.35 0.95
N ASN A 56 -3.99 -20.69 2.24
CA ASN A 56 -2.87 -21.45 2.80
C ASN A 56 -2.67 -22.80 2.11
N LYS A 57 -3.76 -23.44 1.60
CA LYS A 57 -3.67 -24.74 0.91
C LYS A 57 -3.06 -24.65 -0.49
N ILE A 58 -3.21 -23.50 -1.14
CA ILE A 58 -2.76 -23.29 -2.53
C ILE A 58 -1.45 -22.51 -2.63
N CYS A 59 -1.00 -21.90 -1.52
CA CYS A 59 0.29 -21.21 -1.48
C CYS A 59 1.43 -22.21 -1.43
N GLU A 60 2.39 -22.03 -2.34
CA GLU A 60 3.66 -22.73 -2.28
C GLU A 60 4.62 -21.99 -1.34
N GLN A 61 5.34 -22.74 -0.51
CA GLN A 61 6.43 -22.18 0.32
C GLN A 61 7.66 -21.89 -0.55
N LYS A 62 7.64 -20.75 -1.24
CA LYS A 62 8.76 -20.30 -2.05
C LYS A 62 9.25 -18.96 -1.52
N SER A 63 10.55 -18.86 -1.29
CA SER A 63 11.19 -17.58 -1.01
C SER A 63 11.21 -16.73 -2.28
N CYS A 64 10.57 -15.57 -2.25
CA CYS A 64 10.56 -14.60 -3.35
C CYS A 64 11.12 -13.28 -2.85
N HIS A 65 11.80 -12.55 -3.74
CA HIS A 65 12.15 -11.16 -3.46
C HIS A 65 10.90 -10.30 -3.36
N LYS A 66 10.88 -9.37 -2.41
CA LYS A 66 9.73 -8.50 -2.13
C LYS A 66 9.94 -7.12 -2.70
N VAL A 67 8.94 -6.62 -3.42
CA VAL A 67 8.94 -5.26 -3.97
C VAL A 67 7.69 -4.52 -3.52
N GLY A 68 7.87 -3.41 -2.81
CA GLY A 68 6.80 -2.49 -2.44
C GLY A 68 6.43 -1.58 -3.61
N ILE A 69 5.14 -1.32 -3.81
CA ILE A 69 4.64 -0.33 -4.79
C ILE A 69 4.14 0.88 -4.02
N VAL A 70 4.64 2.06 -4.34
CA VAL A 70 4.17 3.35 -3.80
C VAL A 70 3.89 4.33 -4.94
N GLY A 71 3.49 5.54 -4.62
CA GLY A 71 3.27 6.61 -5.58
C GLY A 71 1.81 7.02 -5.67
N GLU A 72 1.38 7.54 -6.80
CA GLU A 72 0.05 8.11 -7.00
C GLU A 72 -1.04 7.03 -6.99
N ILE A 73 -2.15 7.32 -6.31
CA ILE A 73 -3.21 6.35 -6.01
C ILE A 73 -3.80 5.67 -7.26
N PHE A 74 -4.07 6.43 -8.32
CA PHE A 74 -4.63 5.87 -9.54
C PHE A 74 -3.67 4.89 -10.21
N LEU A 75 -2.38 5.24 -10.29
CA LEU A 75 -1.34 4.36 -10.83
C LEU A 75 -1.13 3.11 -9.98
N LYS A 76 -1.11 3.24 -8.65
CA LYS A 76 -0.91 2.10 -7.74
C LYS A 76 -1.95 1.00 -7.92
N PHE A 77 -3.20 1.36 -8.18
CA PHE A 77 -4.33 0.42 -8.12
C PHE A 77 -5.02 0.16 -9.47
N ASN A 78 -4.59 0.83 -10.54
CA ASN A 78 -5.14 0.62 -11.87
C ASN A 78 -4.13 -0.08 -12.79
N PRO A 79 -4.32 -1.38 -13.12
CA PRO A 79 -3.40 -2.13 -13.99
C PRO A 79 -3.20 -1.48 -15.35
N PHE A 80 -4.24 -0.93 -15.95
CA PHE A 80 -4.16 -0.24 -17.22
C PHE A 80 -3.26 1.01 -17.14
N ALA A 81 -3.42 1.83 -16.10
CA ALA A 81 -2.65 3.05 -15.92
C ALA A 81 -1.16 2.77 -15.67
N GLN A 82 -0.84 1.71 -14.94
CA GLN A 82 0.53 1.27 -14.67
C GLN A 82 1.10 0.32 -15.74
N LYS A 83 0.41 0.11 -16.87
CA LYS A 83 0.86 -0.79 -17.94
C LYS A 83 1.16 -2.21 -17.46
N ASP A 84 0.31 -2.74 -16.58
CA ASP A 84 0.40 -4.09 -16.00
C ASP A 84 1.75 -4.43 -15.32
N ILE A 85 2.47 -3.42 -14.81
CA ILE A 85 3.76 -3.64 -14.10
C ILE A 85 3.61 -4.67 -12.98
N THR A 86 2.51 -4.65 -12.25
CA THR A 86 2.28 -5.62 -11.17
C THR A 86 2.28 -7.05 -11.69
N SER A 87 1.56 -7.33 -12.78
CA SER A 87 1.54 -8.65 -13.41
C SER A 87 2.91 -9.02 -13.99
N TRP A 88 3.60 -8.05 -14.58
CA TRP A 88 4.94 -8.24 -15.10
C TRP A 88 5.93 -8.67 -14.01
N LEU A 89 5.94 -7.99 -12.84
CA LEU A 89 6.78 -8.34 -11.69
C LEU A 89 6.46 -9.74 -11.14
N ILE A 90 5.18 -10.10 -11.07
CA ILE A 90 4.74 -11.43 -10.64
C ILE A 90 5.29 -12.51 -11.58
N ASN A 91 5.26 -12.27 -12.88
CA ASN A 91 5.82 -13.19 -13.88
C ASN A 91 7.36 -13.34 -13.75
N GLN A 92 8.04 -12.36 -13.16
CA GLN A 92 9.46 -12.43 -12.80
C GLN A 92 9.70 -13.09 -11.42
N GLN A 93 8.70 -13.74 -10.84
CA GLN A 93 8.77 -14.42 -9.53
C GLN A 93 9.05 -13.46 -8.36
N ILE A 94 8.57 -12.21 -8.46
CA ILE A 94 8.68 -11.19 -7.43
C ILE A 94 7.37 -11.07 -6.67
N GLU A 95 7.43 -11.05 -5.34
CA GLU A 95 6.31 -10.74 -4.48
C GLU A 95 6.04 -9.23 -4.48
N VAL A 96 4.90 -8.81 -5.01
CA VAL A 96 4.51 -7.40 -5.06
C VAL A 96 3.65 -7.04 -3.86
N ILE A 97 4.06 -6.02 -3.10
CA ILE A 97 3.38 -5.58 -1.88
C ILE A 97 2.82 -4.16 -2.12
N PRO A 98 1.53 -4.03 -2.46
CA PRO A 98 0.89 -2.72 -2.53
C PRO A 98 0.58 -2.21 -1.12
N PRO A 99 0.57 -0.88 -0.88
CA PRO A 99 0.09 -0.31 0.36
C PRO A 99 -1.44 -0.49 0.49
N LEU A 100 -1.97 -0.14 1.64
CA LEU A 100 -3.41 -0.18 1.86
C LEU A 100 -4.08 1.03 1.19
N MET A 101 -5.05 0.81 0.29
CA MET A 101 -5.78 1.92 -0.36
C MET A 101 -6.47 2.83 0.66
N THR A 102 -6.91 2.29 1.80
CA THR A 102 -7.52 3.07 2.88
C THR A 102 -6.58 4.12 3.47
N ASP A 103 -5.26 3.96 3.36
CA ASP A 103 -4.29 4.92 3.86
C ASP A 103 -4.44 6.29 3.19
N PHE A 104 -4.79 6.30 1.90
CA PHE A 104 -5.11 7.52 1.18
C PHE A 104 -6.26 8.31 1.82
N PHE A 105 -7.29 7.63 2.29
CA PHE A 105 -8.41 8.27 3.00
C PHE A 105 -8.05 8.58 4.44
N MET A 106 -7.33 7.68 5.11
CA MET A 106 -6.96 7.81 6.51
C MET A 106 -5.96 8.93 6.76
N GLN A 107 -5.11 9.28 5.79
CA GLN A 107 -4.21 10.44 5.91
C GLN A 107 -4.96 11.74 6.25
N GLY A 108 -6.23 11.85 5.86
CA GLY A 108 -7.08 13.00 6.18
C GLY A 108 -7.17 13.27 7.68
N PHE A 109 -7.16 12.24 8.54
CA PHE A 109 -7.17 12.40 10.00
C PHE A 109 -5.86 13.03 10.51
N VAL A 110 -4.73 12.60 9.97
CA VAL A 110 -3.42 13.17 10.28
C VAL A 110 -3.32 14.59 9.76
N ASN A 111 -3.69 14.80 8.49
CA ASN A 111 -3.64 16.09 7.82
C ASN A 111 -4.45 17.16 8.57
N LEU A 112 -5.65 16.81 9.02
CA LEU A 112 -6.50 17.73 9.75
C LEU A 112 -5.86 18.13 11.09
N LYS A 113 -5.35 17.16 11.87
CA LYS A 113 -4.67 17.45 13.15
C LYS A 113 -3.43 18.32 12.95
N VAL A 114 -2.60 17.99 11.95
CA VAL A 114 -1.39 18.77 11.66
C VAL A 114 -1.73 20.21 11.30
N ARG A 115 -2.70 20.42 10.39
CA ARG A 115 -3.13 21.79 10.01
C ARG A 115 -3.66 22.59 11.19
N GLN A 116 -4.40 21.95 12.10
CA GLN A 116 -4.91 22.61 13.31
C GLN A 116 -3.80 22.93 14.30
N ASN A 117 -2.87 22.01 14.54
CA ASN A 117 -1.76 22.19 15.48
C ASN A 117 -0.74 23.22 15.01
N GLU A 118 -0.50 23.28 13.70
CA GLU A 118 0.43 24.25 13.10
C GLU A 118 -0.25 25.57 12.71
N HIS A 119 -1.49 25.77 13.13
CA HIS A 119 -2.28 26.99 12.88
C HIS A 119 -2.49 27.32 11.38
N LEU A 120 -2.38 26.33 10.51
CA LEU A 120 -2.63 26.47 9.07
C LEU A 120 -4.13 26.49 8.75
N GLN A 121 -4.96 26.05 9.67
CA GLN A 121 -6.41 26.05 9.53
C GLN A 121 -7.06 26.33 10.89
N ARG A 122 -8.21 27.07 10.89
CA ARG A 122 -9.02 27.25 12.10
C ARG A 122 -9.52 25.90 12.61
N LYS A 123 -9.56 25.73 13.94
CA LYS A 123 -10.08 24.53 14.59
C LYS A 123 -11.61 24.53 14.54
N ASN A 124 -12.17 23.99 13.47
CA ASN A 124 -13.62 23.91 13.27
C ASN A 124 -14.23 22.60 13.77
N THR A 125 -13.41 21.54 13.91
CA THR A 125 -13.85 20.23 14.37
C THR A 125 -13.18 19.90 15.68
N PRO A 126 -13.94 19.56 16.73
CA PRO A 126 -13.35 19.14 18.01
C PRO A 126 -12.52 17.86 17.85
N ASP A 127 -11.37 17.81 18.54
CA ASP A 127 -10.44 16.66 18.44
C ASP A 127 -11.11 15.33 18.82
N PHE A 128 -12.02 15.34 19.79
CA PHE A 128 -12.71 14.13 20.21
C PHE A 128 -13.57 13.50 19.12
N VAL A 129 -14.13 14.30 18.20
CA VAL A 129 -14.92 13.81 17.05
C VAL A 129 -13.99 13.13 16.06
N ILE A 130 -12.84 13.75 15.77
CA ILE A 130 -11.82 13.20 14.87
C ILE A 130 -11.30 11.87 15.43
N ASP A 131 -10.97 11.83 16.72
CA ASP A 131 -10.47 10.65 17.41
C ASP A 131 -11.50 9.53 17.48
N TRP A 132 -12.78 9.86 17.67
CA TRP A 132 -13.84 8.88 17.69
C TRP A 132 -14.07 8.24 16.32
N LEU A 133 -14.08 9.03 15.24
CA LEU A 133 -14.18 8.53 13.87
C LEU A 133 -12.98 7.66 13.53
N TYR A 134 -11.76 8.15 13.80
CA TYR A 134 -10.54 7.38 13.60
C TYR A 134 -10.58 6.04 14.34
N LYS A 135 -10.93 6.04 15.64
CA LYS A 135 -11.01 4.81 16.44
C LYS A 135 -12.02 3.81 15.88
N LYS A 136 -13.14 4.28 15.32
CA LYS A 136 -14.12 3.39 14.65
C LYS A 136 -13.51 2.69 13.45
N VAL A 137 -12.81 3.43 12.60
CA VAL A 137 -12.17 2.89 11.40
C VAL A 137 -11.02 1.96 11.81
N GLN A 138 -10.15 2.40 12.72
CA GLN A 138 -9.02 1.60 13.20
C GLN A 138 -9.47 0.27 13.83
N LYS A 139 -10.61 0.27 14.52
CA LYS A 139 -11.21 -0.96 15.06
C LYS A 139 -11.55 -1.99 13.97
N GLN A 140 -11.95 -1.54 12.77
CA GLN A 140 -12.22 -2.47 11.66
C GLN A 140 -10.91 -2.99 11.07
N ILE A 141 -9.92 -2.13 10.87
CA ILE A 141 -8.57 -2.53 10.41
C ILE A 141 -7.98 -3.58 11.36
N ASN A 142 -8.08 -3.36 12.67
CA ASN A 142 -7.58 -4.30 13.67
C ASN A 142 -8.28 -5.67 13.57
N LYS A 143 -9.59 -5.70 13.28
CA LYS A 143 -10.29 -6.98 13.06
C LYS A 143 -9.82 -7.71 11.82
N VAL A 144 -9.56 -6.97 10.74
CA VAL A 144 -8.97 -7.54 9.53
C VAL A 144 -7.58 -8.10 9.82
N ASN A 145 -6.76 -7.38 10.60
CA ASN A 145 -5.46 -7.88 11.05
C ASN A 145 -5.59 -9.17 11.87
N GLU A 146 -6.57 -9.26 12.78
CA GLU A 146 -6.79 -10.47 13.59
C GLU A 146 -7.17 -11.67 12.72
N ILE A 147 -8.06 -11.49 11.75
CA ILE A 147 -8.46 -12.56 10.82
C ILE A 147 -7.28 -12.90 9.89
N GLY A 148 -6.57 -11.89 9.42
CA GLY A 148 -5.41 -12.06 8.55
C GLY A 148 -4.32 -12.95 9.14
N LYS A 149 -4.18 -12.99 10.48
CA LYS A 149 -3.24 -13.89 11.17
C LYS A 149 -3.48 -15.38 10.89
N SER A 150 -4.66 -15.73 10.39
CA SER A 150 -4.95 -17.12 9.95
C SER A 150 -4.36 -17.45 8.57
N PHE A 151 -3.80 -16.48 7.88
CA PHE A 151 -3.08 -16.63 6.62
C PHE A 151 -1.58 -16.50 6.86
N ASP A 152 -0.80 -17.51 6.55
CA ASP A 152 0.62 -17.64 6.91
C ASP A 152 1.51 -16.53 6.32
N TYR A 153 1.11 -15.95 5.17
CA TYR A 153 1.82 -14.87 4.48
C TYR A 153 1.22 -13.48 4.72
N PHE A 154 0.35 -13.34 5.72
CA PHE A 154 -0.28 -12.06 6.00
C PHE A 154 0.69 -11.10 6.68
N ALA A 155 0.87 -9.93 6.08
CA ALA A 155 1.53 -8.79 6.71
C ALA A 155 0.48 -7.86 7.34
N PRO A 156 0.52 -7.60 8.67
CA PRO A 156 -0.46 -6.74 9.32
C PRO A 156 -0.41 -5.31 8.77
N PHE A 157 -1.59 -4.68 8.71
CA PHE A 157 -1.71 -3.29 8.32
C PHE A 157 -1.32 -2.39 9.48
N GLU A 158 -0.37 -1.50 9.26
CA GLU A 158 0.00 -0.46 10.21
C GLU A 158 -1.06 0.64 10.27
N SER A 159 -1.13 1.32 11.41
CA SER A 159 -1.98 2.49 11.55
C SER A 159 -1.42 3.68 10.77
N ILE A 160 -2.29 4.59 10.33
CA ILE A 160 -1.87 5.80 9.60
C ILE A 160 -1.00 6.71 10.48
N TYR A 161 -1.20 6.71 11.80
CA TYR A 161 -0.38 7.49 12.73
C TYR A 161 1.03 6.91 12.86
N GLU A 162 1.20 5.59 12.87
CA GLU A 162 2.53 4.95 12.86
C GLU A 162 3.30 5.31 11.58
N LYS A 163 2.63 5.28 10.42
CA LYS A 163 3.22 5.74 9.14
C LYS A 163 3.58 7.22 9.19
N ALA A 164 2.74 8.05 9.80
CA ALA A 164 3.03 9.48 9.97
C ALA A 164 4.27 9.72 10.86
N GLU A 165 4.41 8.98 11.97
CA GLU A 165 5.60 9.08 12.83
C GLU A 165 6.88 8.65 12.09
N LYS A 166 6.81 7.61 11.26
CA LYS A 166 7.93 7.24 10.39
C LYS A 166 8.25 8.35 9.38
N ALA A 167 7.23 8.91 8.72
CA ALA A 167 7.42 9.99 7.74
C ALA A 167 8.10 11.23 8.32
N LYS A 168 7.84 11.58 9.59
CA LYS A 168 8.50 12.71 10.29
C LYS A 168 10.03 12.61 10.33
N GLN A 169 10.59 11.42 10.20
CA GLN A 169 12.04 11.25 10.19
C GLN A 169 12.69 11.87 8.94
N VAL A 170 11.94 12.00 7.85
CA VAL A 170 12.45 12.47 6.56
C VAL A 170 11.76 13.73 6.04
N ILE A 171 10.51 13.99 6.45
CA ILE A 171 9.71 15.12 5.96
C ILE A 171 8.75 15.64 7.02
N THR A 172 8.36 16.92 6.89
CA THR A 172 7.27 17.48 7.72
C THR A 172 5.91 16.99 7.24
N LEU A 173 4.99 16.72 8.17
CA LEU A 173 3.62 16.31 7.85
C LEU A 173 2.76 17.44 7.29
N SER A 174 3.25 18.69 7.29
CA SER A 174 2.61 19.83 6.61
C SER A 174 2.71 19.72 5.09
N THR A 175 3.56 18.81 4.58
CA THR A 175 3.66 18.50 3.14
C THR A 175 2.49 17.62 2.72
N GLN A 176 1.34 18.24 2.44
CA GLN A 176 0.04 17.59 2.24
C GLN A 176 -0.50 17.72 0.80
N PHE A 177 0.37 17.91 -0.19
CA PHE A 177 -0.02 17.91 -1.60
C PHE A 177 -0.24 16.48 -2.09
N GLY A 178 -1.50 16.11 -2.37
CA GLY A 178 -1.85 14.72 -2.70
C GLY A 178 -1.45 13.76 -1.59
N GLU A 179 -0.70 12.72 -1.94
CA GLU A 179 -0.11 11.77 -0.98
C GLU A 179 1.19 12.27 -0.33
N GLY A 180 1.64 13.48 -0.57
CA GLY A 180 2.86 14.13 -0.08
C GLY A 180 3.72 13.35 0.92
N TRP A 181 3.47 13.53 2.24
CA TRP A 181 4.19 12.79 3.30
C TRP A 181 3.87 11.30 3.32
N LEU A 182 2.68 10.88 2.81
CA LEU A 182 2.22 9.48 2.87
C LEU A 182 3.13 8.56 2.07
N ILE A 183 3.57 8.97 0.87
CA ILE A 183 4.50 8.18 0.04
C ILE A 183 5.78 7.90 0.82
N SER A 184 6.33 8.91 1.48
CA SER A 184 7.53 8.73 2.32
C SER A 184 7.26 7.80 3.51
N GLY A 185 6.09 7.91 4.13
CA GLY A 185 5.63 7.04 5.21
C GLY A 185 5.48 5.58 4.75
N GLU A 186 4.93 5.35 3.56
CA GLU A 186 4.80 4.03 2.95
C GLU A 186 6.18 3.39 2.69
N ILE A 187 7.13 4.15 2.12
CA ILE A 187 8.51 3.66 1.88
C ILE A 187 9.19 3.28 3.19
N LEU A 188 9.10 4.14 4.22
CA LEU A 188 9.70 3.84 5.52
C LEU A 188 9.00 2.69 6.25
N SER A 189 7.71 2.51 6.01
CA SER A 189 6.95 1.36 6.50
C SER A 189 7.46 0.06 5.87
N PHE A 190 7.68 0.05 4.57
CA PHE A 190 8.30 -1.08 3.87
C PHE A 190 9.70 -1.38 4.39
N ALA A 191 10.56 -0.36 4.53
CA ALA A 191 11.91 -0.51 5.08
C ALA A 191 11.91 -1.16 6.48
N SER A 192 10.95 -0.79 7.35
CA SER A 192 10.82 -1.37 8.69
C SER A 192 10.26 -2.80 8.71
N GLN A 193 9.77 -3.31 7.58
CA GLN A 193 9.25 -4.67 7.38
C GLN A 193 10.18 -5.51 6.49
N ASP A 194 11.45 -5.13 6.35
CA ASP A 194 12.47 -5.77 5.53
C ASP A 194 12.10 -5.84 4.02
N VAL A 195 11.23 -4.94 3.57
CA VAL A 195 10.93 -4.74 2.15
C VAL A 195 11.83 -3.63 1.62
N ASN A 196 13.01 -4.00 1.15
CA ASN A 196 14.08 -3.06 0.82
C ASN A 196 14.03 -2.56 -0.62
N HIS A 197 13.14 -3.09 -1.45
CA HIS A 197 13.00 -2.72 -2.84
C HIS A 197 11.63 -2.08 -3.07
N VAL A 198 11.60 -0.87 -3.63
CA VAL A 198 10.37 -0.10 -3.80
C VAL A 198 10.31 0.51 -5.20
N ILE A 199 9.17 0.37 -5.86
CA ILE A 199 8.87 1.07 -7.11
C ILE A 199 7.85 2.17 -6.82
N SER A 200 8.21 3.41 -7.14
CA SER A 200 7.33 4.58 -7.06
C SER A 200 6.73 4.86 -8.44
N LEU A 201 5.42 4.69 -8.56
CA LEU A 201 4.66 4.95 -9.77
C LEU A 201 4.15 6.39 -9.74
N GLN A 202 4.53 7.19 -10.73
CA GLN A 202 4.26 8.62 -10.69
C GLN A 202 3.78 9.15 -12.06
N PRO A 203 2.67 9.91 -12.09
CA PRO A 203 2.32 10.65 -13.29
C PRO A 203 3.34 11.77 -13.51
N PHE A 204 3.67 12.06 -14.75
CA PHE A 204 4.56 13.16 -15.08
C PHE A 204 4.00 14.49 -14.50
N GLY A 205 4.87 15.27 -13.86
CA GLY A 205 4.51 16.55 -13.25
C GLY A 205 3.80 16.47 -11.87
N CYS A 206 3.62 15.29 -11.29
CA CYS A 206 3.02 15.15 -9.97
C CYS A 206 3.94 15.71 -8.87
N ILE A 207 3.50 16.75 -8.14
CA ILE A 207 4.27 17.40 -7.08
C ILE A 207 4.62 16.40 -5.95
N ALA A 208 3.66 15.60 -5.52
CA ALA A 208 3.87 14.63 -4.43
C ALA A 208 5.00 13.63 -4.74
N ASN A 209 5.14 13.23 -5.99
CA ASN A 209 6.17 12.28 -6.41
C ASN A 209 7.46 12.97 -6.86
N HIS A 210 7.39 13.87 -7.83
CA HIS A 210 8.59 14.47 -8.44
C HIS A 210 9.35 15.40 -7.50
N ILE A 211 8.66 16.13 -6.63
CA ILE A 211 9.31 17.06 -5.70
C ILE A 211 9.44 16.43 -4.31
N VAL A 212 8.35 15.96 -3.75
CA VAL A 212 8.35 15.51 -2.35
C VAL A 212 9.08 14.18 -2.20
N GLN A 213 8.66 13.13 -2.87
CA GLN A 213 9.24 11.80 -2.73
C GLN A 213 10.70 11.76 -3.21
N LYS A 214 11.01 12.30 -4.41
CA LYS A 214 12.40 12.37 -4.89
C LYS A 214 13.28 13.26 -4.02
N GLY A 215 12.74 14.34 -3.47
CA GLY A 215 13.48 15.24 -2.59
C GLY A 215 13.95 14.58 -1.28
N VAL A 216 13.23 13.60 -0.79
CA VAL A 216 13.57 12.88 0.47
C VAL A 216 14.33 11.57 0.26
N GLU A 217 14.48 11.09 -0.98
CA GLU A 217 15.09 9.80 -1.29
C GLU A 217 16.49 9.63 -0.68
N LYS A 218 17.34 10.66 -0.79
CA LYS A 218 18.69 10.63 -0.20
C LYS A 218 18.63 10.48 1.32
N ARG A 219 17.68 11.13 1.99
CA ARG A 219 17.50 11.03 3.42
C ARG A 219 16.97 9.64 3.83
N ILE A 220 16.05 9.09 3.06
CA ILE A 220 15.58 7.70 3.25
C ILE A 220 16.77 6.73 3.16
N LYS A 221 17.59 6.82 2.11
CA LYS A 221 18.77 5.98 1.92
C LYS A 221 19.84 6.18 3.01
N SER A 222 19.91 7.36 3.64
CA SER A 222 20.84 7.56 4.77
C SER A 222 20.36 6.85 6.05
N LEU A 223 19.05 6.70 6.25
CA LEU A 223 18.46 5.96 7.37
C LEU A 223 18.43 4.44 7.11
N TYR A 224 18.19 4.06 5.87
CA TYR A 224 18.08 2.68 5.41
C TYR A 224 18.95 2.48 4.16
N PRO A 225 20.28 2.25 4.33
CA PRO A 225 21.23 2.18 3.22
C PRO A 225 20.92 1.07 2.19
N GLN A 226 20.22 0.02 2.62
CA GLN A 226 19.80 -1.10 1.78
C GLN A 226 18.60 -0.77 0.87
N MET A 227 17.95 0.39 1.06
CA MET A 227 16.77 0.75 0.26
C MET A 227 17.14 1.02 -1.21
N ASN A 228 16.53 0.25 -2.10
CA ASN A 228 16.58 0.45 -3.54
C ASN A 228 15.22 0.99 -4.01
N ILE A 229 15.21 2.24 -4.48
CA ILE A 229 14.00 2.95 -4.90
C ILE A 229 14.08 3.24 -6.39
N LEU A 230 13.14 2.69 -7.15
CA LEU A 230 12.96 2.97 -8.58
C LEU A 230 11.74 3.89 -8.76
N SER A 231 11.95 5.10 -9.26
CA SER A 231 10.83 5.99 -9.64
C SER A 231 10.52 5.83 -11.12
N LEU A 232 9.29 5.49 -11.47
CA LEU A 232 8.81 5.36 -12.86
C LEU A 232 7.80 6.46 -13.19
N ASP A 233 8.12 7.24 -14.21
CA ASP A 233 7.27 8.32 -14.70
C ASP A 233 6.33 7.80 -15.79
N PHE A 234 5.04 8.12 -15.68
CA PHE A 234 4.00 7.77 -16.61
C PHE A 234 3.43 9.02 -17.28
N ASP A 235 3.49 9.04 -18.58
CA ASP A 235 2.79 10.01 -19.44
C ASP A 235 2.32 9.32 -20.74
N SER A 236 1.65 10.07 -21.60
CA SER A 236 1.15 9.56 -22.89
C SER A 236 2.25 9.20 -23.88
N SER A 237 3.49 9.66 -23.65
CA SER A 237 4.63 9.48 -24.57
C SER A 237 5.66 8.47 -24.07
N VAL A 238 5.50 7.97 -22.85
CA VAL A 238 6.44 7.01 -22.25
C VAL A 238 6.47 5.70 -23.05
N SER A 239 7.66 5.37 -23.54
CA SER A 239 7.92 4.12 -24.24
C SER A 239 7.89 2.93 -23.28
N ASP A 240 7.17 1.87 -23.66
CA ASP A 240 7.14 0.60 -22.90
C ASP A 240 8.54 -0.01 -22.78
N VAL A 241 9.36 0.14 -23.81
CA VAL A 241 10.76 -0.34 -23.80
C VAL A 241 11.58 0.36 -22.71
N ASN A 242 11.39 1.67 -22.52
CA ASN A 242 12.08 2.42 -21.46
C ASN A 242 11.68 1.92 -20.06
N ILE A 243 10.38 1.74 -19.82
CA ILE A 243 9.87 1.20 -18.55
C ILE A 243 10.45 -0.21 -18.31
N THR A 244 10.36 -1.09 -19.31
CA THR A 244 10.85 -2.46 -19.22
C THR A 244 12.35 -2.52 -18.94
N ASN A 245 13.16 -1.73 -19.63
CA ASN A 245 14.61 -1.69 -19.39
C ASN A 245 14.97 -1.25 -17.97
N ARG A 246 14.25 -0.23 -17.43
CA ARG A 246 14.46 0.23 -16.06
C ARG A 246 14.03 -0.81 -15.02
N LEU A 247 12.94 -1.53 -15.29
CA LEU A 247 12.49 -2.63 -14.45
C LEU A 247 13.49 -3.80 -14.47
N LEU A 248 14.02 -4.17 -15.64
CA LEU A 248 15.05 -5.23 -15.75
C LEU A 248 16.29 -4.88 -14.94
N LEU A 249 16.81 -3.65 -15.09
CA LEU A 249 17.95 -3.18 -14.28
C LEU A 249 17.66 -3.19 -12.78
N PHE A 250 16.42 -2.85 -12.39
CA PHE A 250 16.00 -2.87 -11.00
C PHE A 250 15.98 -4.30 -10.44
N ILE A 251 15.48 -5.27 -11.22
CA ILE A 251 15.45 -6.70 -10.82
C ILE A 251 16.86 -7.27 -10.74
N ASP A 252 17.73 -6.95 -11.69
CA ASP A 252 19.13 -7.39 -11.67
C ASP A 252 19.84 -6.96 -10.38
N ASN A 253 19.58 -5.74 -9.93
CA ASN A 253 20.08 -5.22 -8.65
C ASN A 253 19.44 -5.87 -7.40
N ILE A 254 18.33 -6.58 -7.53
CA ILE A 254 17.70 -7.34 -6.43
C ILE A 254 18.34 -8.72 -6.30
N SER A 255 18.77 -9.29 -7.42
CA SER A 255 19.27 -10.66 -7.50
C SER A 255 20.77 -10.78 -7.16
N ASN A 256 21.50 -9.66 -7.16
CA ASN A 256 22.91 -9.55 -6.79
C ASN A 256 23.07 -9.09 -5.33
#